data_a22c24d1740ad0e16be03357426cf535
#
_entry.id   a22c24d1740ad0e16be03357426cf535
#
_cell.length_a   1.000
_cell.length_b   1.000
_cell.length_c   1.000
_cell.angle_alpha   90.00
_cell.angle_beta   90.00
_cell.angle_gamma   90.00
#
_symmetry.space_group_name_H-M   'P 1'
#
loop_
_entity.id
_entity.type
_entity.pdbx_description
1 polymer ?
#
loop_
_entity_poly.entity_id
_entity_poly.type
_entity_poly.pdbx_seq_one_letter_code
_entity_poly.pdbx_strand_id
1 'polypeptide(L)'
;MKKIYVDDVGKGFPLVLVHGYLGSSEMWCHQKDYFSKFCRVITPALPGFGESSNSISFDSIKNMALKILEVLEEKKIEKFNLMGHSMGGMIVQEMTKIAGSRVNKLICFATGSIGEIPGRFETIEETREKLKKDGTKITFSRVPKKWFIKGDQDNNYYLCKNAVKNVTLETADNALIAMKNWTGIDNLKNIKNDTLIIWGNKDTSYNFDQVETLNKNIENSKLEIFENCSHNVHLEEVEKFNILVKDFIH
;
A
#
# COMPACT_ATOMS: atom_id res chain seq x y z
N MET A 1 4.26 9.66 21.19
CA MET A 1 4.92 8.72 20.20
C MET A 1 5.81 9.51 19.25
N LYS A 2 6.92 8.94 18.76
CA LYS A 2 7.75 9.65 17.75
C LYS A 2 6.92 9.93 16.50
N LYS A 3 7.13 11.11 15.89
CA LYS A 3 6.51 11.46 14.60
C LYS A 3 7.04 10.55 13.51
N ILE A 4 6.18 10.16 12.59
CA ILE A 4 6.60 9.48 11.36
C ILE A 4 6.99 10.50 10.31
N TYR A 5 7.87 10.10 9.40
CA TYR A 5 8.23 10.91 8.24
C TYR A 5 7.07 10.99 7.24
N VAL A 6 6.91 12.15 6.63
CA VAL A 6 5.85 12.39 5.64
C VAL A 6 6.36 13.36 4.57
N ASP A 7 6.43 12.92 3.33
CA ASP A 7 6.52 13.84 2.21
C ASP A 7 5.17 14.55 2.00
N ASP A 8 5.24 15.85 1.73
CA ASP A 8 4.08 16.70 1.55
C ASP A 8 4.40 17.73 0.48
N VAL A 9 4.03 17.43 -0.76
CA VAL A 9 4.43 18.18 -1.95
C VAL A 9 3.22 18.56 -2.82
N GLY A 10 3.38 19.63 -3.60
CA GLY A 10 2.29 20.13 -4.43
C GLY A 10 1.26 20.98 -3.65
N LYS A 11 0.16 21.34 -4.33
CA LYS A 11 -0.93 22.17 -3.78
C LYS A 11 -2.27 21.68 -4.33
N GLY A 12 -3.37 21.99 -3.64
CA GLY A 12 -4.72 21.61 -4.07
C GLY A 12 -5.33 20.53 -3.19
N PHE A 13 -6.28 19.74 -3.76
CA PHE A 13 -6.97 18.70 -3.01
C PHE A 13 -6.00 17.57 -2.64
N PRO A 14 -5.99 17.09 -1.37
CA PRO A 14 -5.02 16.13 -0.91
C PRO A 14 -5.21 14.73 -1.52
N LEU A 15 -4.10 14.12 -1.95
CA LEU A 15 -3.99 12.71 -2.32
C LEU A 15 -2.98 12.03 -1.37
N VAL A 16 -3.47 11.10 -0.56
CA VAL A 16 -2.66 10.35 0.40
C VAL A 16 -2.29 9.00 -0.20
N LEU A 17 -0.99 8.69 -0.28
CA LEU A 17 -0.47 7.45 -0.86
C LEU A 17 0.19 6.60 0.24
N VAL A 18 -0.38 5.43 0.53
CA VAL A 18 0.09 4.53 1.59
C VAL A 18 0.80 3.34 1.00
N HIS A 19 2.09 3.19 1.32
CA HIS A 19 2.91 2.08 0.80
C HIS A 19 2.61 0.73 1.48
N GLY A 20 3.06 -0.35 0.87
CA GLY A 20 2.91 -1.72 1.35
C GLY A 20 4.04 -2.21 2.26
N TYR A 21 4.00 -3.51 2.55
CA TYR A 21 5.05 -4.24 3.26
C TYR A 21 6.42 -4.04 2.60
N LEU A 22 7.48 -3.83 3.38
CA LEU A 22 8.85 -3.55 2.93
C LEU A 22 8.96 -2.35 1.96
N GLY A 23 7.97 -1.45 1.96
CA GLY A 23 7.97 -0.22 1.18
C GLY A 23 8.47 0.98 1.99
N SER A 24 8.43 2.15 1.34
CA SER A 24 8.73 3.47 1.93
C SER A 24 7.99 4.57 1.17
N SER A 25 8.09 5.83 1.60
CA SER A 25 7.57 6.98 0.86
C SER A 25 8.21 7.10 -0.53
N GLU A 26 9.46 6.68 -0.69
CA GLU A 26 10.21 6.70 -1.96
C GLU A 26 9.63 5.75 -3.03
N MET A 27 8.87 4.72 -2.64
CA MET A 27 8.19 3.86 -3.62
C MET A 27 7.21 4.64 -4.51
N TRP A 28 6.80 5.83 -4.06
CA TRP A 28 5.90 6.74 -4.78
C TRP A 28 6.60 7.87 -5.53
N CYS A 29 7.93 7.82 -5.76
CA CYS A 29 8.67 8.93 -6.36
C CYS A 29 8.08 9.38 -7.70
N HIS A 30 7.78 8.46 -8.63
CA HIS A 30 7.18 8.79 -9.93
C HIS A 30 5.76 9.38 -9.79
N GLN A 31 4.99 8.90 -8.83
CA GLN A 31 3.65 9.39 -8.53
C GLN A 31 3.70 10.77 -7.86
N LYS A 32 4.64 10.99 -6.92
CA LYS A 32 4.88 12.31 -6.32
C LYS A 32 5.20 13.35 -7.39
N ASP A 33 6.14 13.06 -8.29
CA ASP A 33 6.57 13.96 -9.36
C ASP A 33 5.45 14.27 -10.35
N TYR A 34 4.59 13.30 -10.62
CA TYR A 34 3.47 13.47 -11.54
C TYR A 34 2.31 14.23 -10.89
N PHE A 35 1.80 13.74 -9.75
CA PHE A 35 0.59 14.26 -9.13
C PHE A 35 0.79 15.61 -8.43
N SER A 36 1.99 15.94 -7.95
CA SER A 36 2.26 17.24 -7.30
C SER A 36 2.00 18.45 -8.21
N LYS A 37 1.88 18.24 -9.51
CA LYS A 37 1.50 19.26 -10.51
C LYS A 37 0.01 19.60 -10.46
N PHE A 38 -0.83 18.72 -9.88
CA PHE A 38 -2.30 18.81 -9.93
C PHE A 38 -2.95 18.84 -8.54
N CYS A 39 -2.31 18.20 -7.54
CA CYS A 39 -2.86 18.07 -6.20
C CYS A 39 -1.75 18.12 -5.14
N ARG A 40 -2.14 18.19 -3.86
CA ARG A 40 -1.22 18.05 -2.72
C ARG A 40 -1.01 16.58 -2.44
N VAL A 41 0.19 16.07 -2.68
CA VAL A 41 0.54 14.65 -2.49
C VAL A 41 1.17 14.45 -1.12
N ILE A 42 0.67 13.47 -0.37
CA ILE A 42 1.10 13.14 0.98
C ILE A 42 1.46 11.67 1.03
N THR A 43 2.74 11.39 1.26
CA THR A 43 3.26 10.02 1.31
C THR A 43 3.91 9.74 2.67
N PRO A 44 3.13 9.23 3.64
CA PRO A 44 3.68 8.85 4.94
C PRO A 44 4.55 7.60 4.79
N ALA A 45 5.74 7.60 5.41
CA ALA A 45 6.48 6.39 5.69
C ALA A 45 5.86 5.69 6.91
N LEU A 46 5.40 4.46 6.75
CA LEU A 46 4.77 3.70 7.85
C LEU A 46 5.74 3.52 9.03
N PRO A 47 5.22 3.44 10.27
CA PRO A 47 6.06 3.24 11.45
C PRO A 47 6.98 2.02 11.32
N GLY A 48 8.27 2.22 11.52
CA GLY A 48 9.32 1.21 11.37
C GLY A 48 9.86 1.02 9.95
N PHE A 49 9.27 1.68 8.92
CA PHE A 49 9.68 1.54 7.52
C PHE A 49 10.33 2.80 6.97
N GLY A 50 11.22 2.60 5.98
CA GLY A 50 11.87 3.67 5.25
C GLY A 50 12.43 4.76 6.17
N GLU A 51 12.04 6.00 5.95
CA GLU A 51 12.46 7.18 6.69
C GLU A 51 11.91 7.21 8.12
N SER A 52 10.90 6.38 8.42
CA SER A 52 10.35 6.18 9.77
C SER A 52 10.92 4.96 10.50
N SER A 53 12.03 4.38 10.01
CA SER A 53 12.65 3.16 10.57
C SER A 53 13.01 3.26 12.06
N ASN A 54 13.24 4.46 12.59
CA ASN A 54 13.53 4.71 14.00
C ASN A 54 12.26 4.85 14.87
N SER A 55 11.06 4.72 14.31
CA SER A 55 9.81 4.73 15.07
C SER A 55 9.40 3.32 15.50
N ILE A 56 8.53 3.22 16.48
CA ILE A 56 8.01 1.92 16.95
C ILE A 56 7.12 1.34 15.86
N SER A 57 7.38 0.09 15.46
CA SER A 57 6.55 -0.65 14.50
C SER A 57 5.25 -1.14 15.15
N PHE A 58 4.22 -1.35 14.33
CA PHE A 58 2.92 -1.86 14.78
C PHE A 58 2.65 -3.25 14.19
N ASP A 59 1.99 -4.09 14.99
CA ASP A 59 1.48 -5.41 14.65
C ASP A 59 -0.04 -5.41 14.34
N SER A 60 -0.58 -4.24 14.00
CA SER A 60 -2.01 -4.02 13.74
C SER A 60 -2.23 -3.04 12.60
N ILE A 61 -2.97 -3.45 11.57
CA ILE A 61 -3.41 -2.59 10.45
C ILE A 61 -4.21 -1.38 10.97
N LYS A 62 -5.07 -1.59 11.96
CA LYS A 62 -5.84 -0.51 12.58
C LYS A 62 -4.95 0.54 13.23
N ASN A 63 -3.89 0.13 13.94
CA ASN A 63 -2.98 1.07 14.58
C ASN A 63 -2.16 1.86 13.55
N MET A 64 -1.77 1.23 12.43
CA MET A 64 -1.14 1.92 11.31
C MET A 64 -2.08 2.95 10.69
N ALA A 65 -3.36 2.59 10.49
CA ALA A 65 -4.39 3.50 9.98
C ALA A 65 -4.60 4.71 10.90
N LEU A 66 -4.74 4.47 12.21
CA LEU A 66 -4.89 5.54 13.21
C LEU A 66 -3.68 6.48 13.21
N LYS A 67 -2.46 5.95 13.06
CA LYS A 67 -1.25 6.78 13.02
C LYS A 67 -1.21 7.70 11.80
N ILE A 68 -1.66 7.24 10.64
CA ILE A 68 -1.75 8.10 9.45
C ILE A 68 -2.84 9.15 9.64
N LEU A 69 -4.00 8.78 10.19
CA LEU A 69 -5.08 9.73 10.45
C LEU A 69 -4.66 10.82 11.45
N GLU A 70 -3.90 10.47 12.50
CA GLU A 70 -3.29 11.43 13.43
C GLU A 70 -2.41 12.46 12.69
N VAL A 71 -1.58 12.00 11.74
CA VAL A 71 -0.75 12.89 10.91
C VAL A 71 -1.59 13.83 10.06
N LEU A 72 -2.67 13.32 9.46
CA LEU A 72 -3.57 14.14 8.64
C LEU A 72 -4.29 15.20 9.48
N GLU A 73 -4.65 14.89 10.74
CA GLU A 73 -5.21 15.84 11.70
C GLU A 73 -4.21 16.93 12.09
N GLU A 74 -2.96 16.55 12.44
CA GLU A 74 -1.89 17.50 12.70
C GLU A 74 -1.66 18.47 11.54
N LYS A 75 -1.83 18.01 10.30
CA LYS A 75 -1.73 18.79 9.06
C LYS A 75 -3.01 19.54 8.70
N LYS A 76 -4.07 19.45 9.52
CA LYS A 76 -5.40 20.06 9.29
C LYS A 76 -6.02 19.67 7.95
N ILE A 77 -5.88 18.38 7.57
CA ILE A 77 -6.45 17.83 6.35
C ILE A 77 -7.80 17.21 6.68
N GLU A 78 -8.86 17.90 6.28
CA GLU A 78 -10.23 17.50 6.59
C GLU A 78 -10.77 16.46 5.61
N LYS A 79 -10.52 16.66 4.30
CA LYS A 79 -10.93 15.74 3.21
C LYS A 79 -9.77 15.40 2.31
N PHE A 80 -9.74 14.18 1.79
CA PHE A 80 -8.66 13.68 0.96
C PHE A 80 -9.09 12.53 0.05
N ASN A 81 -8.40 12.34 -1.07
CA ASN A 81 -8.38 11.10 -1.84
C ASN A 81 -7.35 10.16 -1.20
N LEU A 82 -7.61 8.87 -1.22
CA LEU A 82 -6.82 7.89 -0.51
C LEU A 82 -6.44 6.71 -1.41
N MET A 83 -5.16 6.41 -1.52
CA MET A 83 -4.66 5.26 -2.26
C MET A 83 -3.74 4.42 -1.39
N GLY A 84 -3.92 3.10 -1.42
CA GLY A 84 -3.07 2.16 -0.70
C GLY A 84 -2.63 0.98 -1.56
N HIS A 85 -1.32 0.69 -1.51
CA HIS A 85 -0.70 -0.43 -2.19
C HIS A 85 -0.51 -1.62 -1.25
N SER A 86 -0.97 -2.82 -1.65
CA SER A 86 -0.72 -4.07 -0.92
C SER A 86 -1.19 -4.00 0.55
N MET A 87 -0.32 -4.15 1.53
CA MET A 87 -0.62 -3.89 2.95
C MET A 87 -1.20 -2.46 3.16
N GLY A 88 -0.69 -1.47 2.41
CA GLY A 88 -1.28 -0.13 2.39
C GLY A 88 -2.73 -0.12 1.95
N GLY A 89 -3.14 -1.04 1.08
CA GLY A 89 -4.53 -1.24 0.68
C GLY A 89 -5.42 -1.73 1.83
N MET A 90 -4.90 -2.57 2.72
CA MET A 90 -5.60 -2.95 3.96
C MET A 90 -5.74 -1.75 4.90
N ILE A 91 -4.66 -0.96 5.03
CA ILE A 91 -4.63 0.24 5.88
C ILE A 91 -5.65 1.27 5.39
N VAL A 92 -5.73 1.55 4.09
CA VAL A 92 -6.68 2.54 3.57
C VAL A 92 -8.14 2.09 3.65
N GLN A 93 -8.43 0.79 3.57
CA GLN A 93 -9.76 0.25 3.88
C GLN A 93 -10.13 0.51 5.35
N GLU A 94 -9.20 0.30 6.27
CA GLU A 94 -9.42 0.59 7.69
C GLU A 94 -9.54 2.10 7.95
N MET A 95 -8.71 2.93 7.28
CA MET A 95 -8.84 4.39 7.34
C MET A 95 -10.20 4.86 6.84
N THR A 96 -10.72 4.29 5.75
CA THR A 96 -12.05 4.63 5.20
C THR A 96 -13.16 4.31 6.20
N LYS A 97 -13.08 3.16 6.87
CA LYS A 97 -14.00 2.80 7.94
C LYS A 97 -13.98 3.80 9.12
N ILE A 98 -12.80 4.27 9.52
CA ILE A 98 -12.64 5.17 10.66
C ILE A 98 -12.96 6.64 10.28
N ALA A 99 -12.46 7.10 9.15
CA ALA A 99 -12.56 8.50 8.73
C ALA A 99 -13.90 8.85 8.05
N GLY A 100 -14.62 7.85 7.53
CA GLY A 100 -15.95 8.01 6.92
C GLY A 100 -15.95 9.03 5.78
N SER A 101 -16.78 10.06 5.90
CA SER A 101 -16.98 11.10 4.86
C SER A 101 -15.75 12.00 4.60
N ARG A 102 -14.69 11.89 5.39
CA ARG A 102 -13.40 12.57 5.12
C ARG A 102 -12.69 11.98 3.90
N VAL A 103 -12.88 10.68 3.62
CA VAL A 103 -12.37 10.05 2.40
C VAL A 103 -13.28 10.42 1.24
N ASN A 104 -12.74 11.10 0.22
CA ASN A 104 -13.49 11.49 -0.98
C ASN A 104 -13.55 10.32 -1.97
N LYS A 105 -12.39 9.89 -2.49
CA LYS A 105 -12.26 8.72 -3.38
C LYS A 105 -11.26 7.74 -2.80
N LEU A 106 -11.49 6.45 -3.02
CA LEU A 106 -10.65 5.35 -2.53
C LEU A 106 -10.00 4.63 -3.70
N ILE A 107 -8.71 4.30 -3.57
CA ILE A 107 -7.98 3.47 -4.54
C ILE A 107 -7.35 2.30 -3.79
N CYS A 108 -7.82 1.09 -4.09
CA CYS A 108 -7.28 -0.17 -3.59
C CYS A 108 -6.37 -0.78 -4.66
N PHE A 109 -5.07 -0.73 -4.45
CA PHE A 109 -4.09 -1.13 -5.44
C PHE A 109 -3.33 -2.39 -5.01
N ALA A 110 -3.35 -3.44 -5.86
CA ALA A 110 -2.68 -4.74 -5.64
C ALA A 110 -2.90 -5.27 -4.21
N THR A 111 -4.17 -5.32 -3.79
CA THR A 111 -4.58 -5.64 -2.41
C THR A 111 -5.85 -6.51 -2.40
N GLY A 112 -6.24 -6.97 -1.23
CA GLY A 112 -7.45 -7.75 -0.98
C GLY A 112 -8.20 -7.28 0.27
N SER A 113 -9.20 -8.03 0.66
CA SER A 113 -10.04 -7.78 1.84
C SER A 113 -9.67 -8.63 3.06
N ILE A 114 -8.71 -9.55 2.91
CA ILE A 114 -8.20 -10.42 3.98
C ILE A 114 -6.69 -10.50 3.92
N GLY A 115 -6.05 -10.78 5.05
CA GLY A 115 -4.60 -10.89 5.14
C GLY A 115 -4.07 -12.26 4.73
N GLU A 116 -4.71 -13.35 5.17
CA GLU A 116 -4.36 -14.70 4.76
C GLU A 116 -5.01 -15.04 3.42
N ILE A 117 -4.22 -15.03 2.35
CA ILE A 117 -4.69 -15.15 0.97
C ILE A 117 -4.41 -16.54 0.43
N PRO A 118 -5.44 -17.34 0.10
CA PRO A 118 -5.26 -18.61 -0.59
C PRO A 118 -4.54 -18.42 -1.94
N GLY A 119 -3.60 -19.29 -2.26
CA GLY A 119 -2.88 -19.26 -3.54
C GLY A 119 -1.77 -18.21 -3.67
N ARG A 120 -1.44 -17.51 -2.59
CA ARG A 120 -0.26 -16.64 -2.54
C ARG A 120 1.01 -17.46 -2.77
N PHE A 121 2.03 -16.86 -3.44
CA PHE A 121 3.30 -17.52 -3.72
C PHE A 121 4.01 -18.09 -2.46
N GLU A 122 3.72 -17.54 -1.29
CA GLU A 122 4.22 -17.95 0.02
C GLU A 122 3.23 -17.42 1.08
N THR A 123 2.80 -18.27 1.99
CA THR A 123 1.93 -17.84 3.09
C THR A 123 2.63 -16.81 3.99
N ILE A 124 1.86 -16.05 4.74
CA ILE A 124 2.44 -15.10 5.71
C ILE A 124 3.27 -15.84 6.76
N GLU A 125 2.79 -16.99 7.24
CA GLU A 125 3.53 -17.76 8.26
C GLU A 125 4.84 -18.33 7.71
N GLU A 126 4.83 -18.90 6.49
CA GLU A 126 6.08 -19.33 5.83
C GLU A 126 7.06 -18.17 5.64
N THR A 127 6.55 -16.97 5.29
CA THR A 127 7.41 -15.77 5.17
C THR A 127 8.02 -15.41 6.54
N ARG A 128 7.26 -15.50 7.64
CA ARG A 128 7.72 -15.22 9.00
C ARG A 128 8.78 -16.24 9.46
N GLU A 129 8.53 -17.54 9.22
CA GLU A 129 9.48 -18.60 9.54
C GLU A 129 10.81 -18.41 8.79
N LYS A 130 10.74 -18.12 7.49
CA LYS A 130 11.92 -17.85 6.67
C LYS A 130 12.63 -16.56 7.11
N LEU A 131 11.88 -15.50 7.47
CA LEU A 131 12.46 -14.27 8.02
C LEU A 131 13.27 -14.53 9.29
N LYS A 132 12.75 -15.37 10.20
CA LYS A 132 13.45 -15.75 11.45
C LYS A 132 14.64 -16.64 11.21
N LYS A 133 14.53 -17.59 10.27
CA LYS A 133 15.56 -18.56 9.94
C LYS A 133 16.71 -17.96 9.11
N ASP A 134 16.35 -17.24 8.04
CA ASP A 134 17.31 -16.81 7.02
C ASP A 134 17.77 -15.35 7.26
N GLY A 135 17.06 -14.61 8.12
CA GLY A 135 17.32 -13.21 8.45
C GLY A 135 16.81 -12.22 7.40
N THR A 136 16.96 -10.94 7.72
CA THR A 136 16.44 -9.84 6.90
C THR A 136 17.11 -9.77 5.53
N LYS A 137 18.44 -9.94 5.46
CA LYS A 137 19.20 -9.81 4.21
C LYS A 137 18.69 -10.73 3.11
N ILE A 138 18.47 -12.01 3.43
CA ILE A 138 17.99 -13.01 2.47
C ILE A 138 16.52 -12.75 2.12
N THR A 139 15.67 -12.56 3.13
CA THR A 139 14.24 -12.34 2.94
C THR A 139 13.96 -11.07 2.14
N PHE A 140 14.64 -9.96 2.45
CA PHE A 140 14.44 -8.67 1.78
C PHE A 140 15.00 -8.64 0.34
N SER A 141 15.90 -9.54 0.00
CA SER A 141 16.31 -9.74 -1.39
C SER A 141 15.32 -10.65 -2.14
N ARG A 142 14.75 -11.65 -1.48
CA ARG A 142 13.90 -12.67 -2.10
C ARG A 142 12.48 -12.18 -2.37
N VAL A 143 11.83 -11.58 -1.37
CA VAL A 143 10.41 -11.20 -1.44
C VAL A 143 10.15 -10.12 -2.50
N PRO A 144 10.85 -8.97 -2.53
CA PRO A 144 10.59 -7.92 -3.52
C PRO A 144 10.85 -8.32 -4.97
N LYS A 145 11.71 -9.33 -5.24
CA LYS A 145 11.90 -9.85 -6.60
C LYS A 145 10.61 -10.40 -7.22
N LYS A 146 9.69 -10.89 -6.41
CA LYS A 146 8.39 -11.42 -6.86
C LYS A 146 7.39 -10.34 -7.25
N TRP A 147 7.70 -9.08 -6.98
CA TRP A 147 6.81 -7.96 -7.23
C TRP A 147 6.96 -7.33 -8.62
N PHE A 148 7.91 -7.82 -9.41
CA PHE A 148 8.17 -7.36 -10.77
C PHE A 148 8.23 -8.55 -11.73
N ILE A 149 7.76 -8.36 -12.96
CA ILE A 149 7.89 -9.34 -14.05
C ILE A 149 9.36 -9.66 -14.29
N LYS A 150 10.20 -8.63 -14.34
CA LYS A 150 11.64 -8.76 -14.57
C LYS A 150 12.45 -9.04 -13.30
N GLY A 151 11.77 -9.23 -12.17
CA GLY A 151 12.42 -9.42 -10.88
C GLY A 151 13.39 -8.30 -10.53
N ASP A 152 14.62 -8.63 -10.14
CA ASP A 152 15.68 -7.68 -9.81
C ASP A 152 16.38 -7.02 -11.02
N GLN A 153 15.97 -7.37 -12.23
CA GLN A 153 16.41 -6.72 -13.48
C GLN A 153 15.50 -5.56 -13.87
N ASP A 154 14.42 -5.30 -13.13
CA ASP A 154 13.58 -4.13 -13.37
C ASP A 154 14.32 -2.84 -13.01
N ASN A 155 14.15 -1.80 -13.87
CA ASN A 155 14.81 -0.52 -13.70
C ASN A 155 14.48 0.16 -12.36
N ASN A 156 13.28 -0.09 -11.81
CA ASN A 156 12.78 0.49 -10.57
C ASN A 156 13.01 -0.41 -9.34
N TYR A 157 13.61 -1.60 -9.51
CA TYR A 157 13.86 -2.51 -8.38
C TYR A 157 14.75 -1.89 -7.28
N TYR A 158 15.61 -0.92 -7.64
CA TYR A 158 16.44 -0.21 -6.66
C TYR A 158 15.62 0.48 -5.56
N LEU A 159 14.39 0.90 -5.84
CA LEU A 159 13.49 1.50 -4.86
C LEU A 159 13.17 0.50 -3.73
N CYS A 160 12.88 -0.75 -4.07
CA CYS A 160 12.68 -1.81 -3.08
C CYS A 160 13.94 -2.07 -2.24
N LYS A 161 15.13 -2.07 -2.88
CA LYS A 161 16.41 -2.23 -2.17
C LYS A 161 16.67 -1.08 -1.20
N ASN A 162 16.30 0.14 -1.57
CA ASN A 162 16.45 1.30 -0.70
C ASN A 162 15.46 1.27 0.47
N ALA A 163 14.21 0.93 0.20
CA ALA A 163 13.14 0.90 1.20
C ALA A 163 13.45 -0.03 2.39
N VAL A 164 14.18 -1.12 2.17
CA VAL A 164 14.46 -2.14 3.20
C VAL A 164 15.75 -1.89 4.00
N LYS A 165 16.58 -0.89 3.63
CA LYS A 165 17.92 -0.70 4.22
C LYS A 165 17.95 -0.65 5.75
N ASN A 166 16.96 -0.02 6.36
CA ASN A 166 16.89 0.21 7.80
C ASN A 166 15.74 -0.53 8.48
N VAL A 167 15.06 -1.42 7.75
CA VAL A 167 13.95 -2.21 8.31
C VAL A 167 14.53 -3.31 9.20
N THR A 168 14.06 -3.39 10.44
CA THR A 168 14.47 -4.43 11.40
C THR A 168 13.67 -5.71 11.18
N LEU A 169 14.18 -6.83 11.72
CA LEU A 169 13.45 -8.10 11.76
C LEU A 169 12.11 -7.93 12.50
N GLU A 170 12.14 -7.23 13.64
CA GLU A 170 10.94 -6.96 14.45
C GLU A 170 9.89 -6.19 13.65
N THR A 171 10.28 -5.11 12.94
CA THR A 171 9.35 -4.34 12.09
C THR A 171 8.72 -5.21 11.00
N ALA A 172 9.53 -6.03 10.34
CA ALA A 172 9.05 -6.90 9.29
C ALA A 172 8.12 -8.00 9.83
N ASP A 173 8.43 -8.62 10.97
CA ASP A 173 7.57 -9.64 11.60
C ASP A 173 6.25 -9.02 12.11
N ASN A 174 6.31 -7.85 12.77
CA ASN A 174 5.11 -7.12 13.23
C ASN A 174 4.16 -6.81 12.08
N ALA A 175 4.67 -6.34 10.93
CA ALA A 175 3.84 -6.07 9.77
C ALA A 175 3.21 -7.34 9.17
N LEU A 176 3.93 -8.46 9.16
CA LEU A 176 3.38 -9.77 8.77
C LEU A 176 2.27 -10.22 9.74
N ILE A 177 2.46 -10.03 11.05
CA ILE A 177 1.42 -10.29 12.06
C ILE A 177 0.20 -9.40 11.82
N ALA A 178 0.42 -8.10 11.59
CA ALA A 178 -0.66 -7.15 11.30
C ALA A 178 -1.50 -7.59 10.10
N MET A 179 -0.85 -7.99 9.00
CA MET A 179 -1.54 -8.49 7.81
C MET A 179 -2.29 -9.78 8.11
N LYS A 180 -1.62 -10.78 8.73
CA LYS A 180 -2.21 -12.10 9.03
C LYS A 180 -3.52 -11.97 9.81
N ASN A 181 -3.56 -11.10 10.82
CA ASN A 181 -4.67 -10.95 11.73
C ASN A 181 -5.77 -10.00 11.22
N TRP A 182 -5.59 -9.37 10.05
CA TRP A 182 -6.55 -8.40 9.53
C TRP A 182 -7.56 -9.02 8.57
N THR A 183 -8.80 -8.57 8.73
CA THR A 183 -9.88 -8.78 7.76
C THR A 183 -10.73 -7.53 7.65
N GLY A 184 -11.01 -7.11 6.43
CA GLY A 184 -11.91 -6.01 6.08
C GLY A 184 -13.19 -6.47 5.39
N ILE A 185 -13.35 -7.79 5.17
CA ILE A 185 -14.42 -8.35 4.32
C ILE A 185 -15.81 -7.91 4.74
N ASP A 186 -16.12 -7.93 6.04
CA ASP A 186 -17.44 -7.54 6.56
C ASP A 186 -17.75 -6.05 6.38
N ASN A 187 -16.71 -5.23 6.16
CA ASN A 187 -16.86 -3.78 5.99
C ASN A 187 -16.98 -3.35 4.53
N LEU A 188 -16.71 -4.20 3.55
CA LEU A 188 -16.71 -3.81 2.13
C LEU A 188 -18.02 -3.17 1.69
N LYS A 189 -19.16 -3.74 2.08
CA LYS A 189 -20.51 -3.21 1.80
C LYS A 189 -20.79 -1.82 2.41
N ASN A 190 -20.00 -1.41 3.39
CA ASN A 190 -20.12 -0.11 4.04
C ASN A 190 -19.25 0.97 3.37
N ILE A 191 -18.35 0.59 2.48
CA ILE A 191 -17.56 1.52 1.66
C ILE A 191 -18.49 2.06 0.57
N LYS A 192 -18.87 3.33 0.68
CA LYS A 192 -19.77 4.04 -0.26
C LYS A 192 -19.03 5.01 -1.17
N ASN A 193 -17.73 5.14 -0.98
CA ASN A 193 -16.86 5.99 -1.77
C ASN A 193 -16.74 5.44 -3.20
N ASP A 194 -16.64 6.33 -4.19
CA ASP A 194 -16.15 5.94 -5.50
C ASP A 194 -14.79 5.26 -5.32
N THR A 195 -14.69 4.00 -5.77
CA THR A 195 -13.53 3.16 -5.50
C THR A 195 -12.92 2.64 -6.81
N LEU A 196 -11.63 2.88 -6.99
CA LEU A 196 -10.84 2.26 -8.05
C LEU A 196 -10.03 1.11 -7.49
N ILE A 197 -10.14 -0.05 -8.11
CA ILE A 197 -9.35 -1.24 -7.79
C ILE A 197 -8.37 -1.44 -8.94
N ILE A 198 -7.07 -1.50 -8.64
CA ILE A 198 -6.00 -1.68 -9.64
C ILE A 198 -5.26 -2.99 -9.36
N TRP A 199 -5.03 -3.78 -10.40
CA TRP A 199 -4.35 -5.06 -10.27
C TRP A 199 -3.55 -5.43 -11.52
N GLY A 200 -2.36 -6.01 -11.32
CA GLY A 200 -1.55 -6.60 -12.39
C GLY A 200 -1.87 -8.08 -12.54
N ASN A 201 -2.16 -8.57 -13.75
CA ASN A 201 -2.60 -9.95 -13.96
C ASN A 201 -1.51 -11.02 -13.76
N LYS A 202 -0.29 -10.60 -13.46
CA LYS A 202 0.85 -11.47 -13.08
C LYS A 202 1.24 -11.32 -11.61
N ASP A 203 0.42 -10.63 -10.80
CA ASP A 203 0.66 -10.53 -9.37
C ASP A 203 0.56 -11.90 -8.70
N THR A 204 1.64 -12.31 -8.02
CA THR A 204 1.72 -13.55 -7.27
C THR A 204 1.44 -13.37 -5.77
N SER A 205 1.26 -12.13 -5.32
CA SER A 205 0.92 -11.79 -3.93
C SER A 205 -0.59 -11.75 -3.71
N TYR A 206 -1.33 -11.22 -4.70
CA TYR A 206 -2.79 -11.16 -4.70
C TYR A 206 -3.32 -11.69 -6.01
N ASN A 207 -4.17 -12.72 -5.95
CA ASN A 207 -4.79 -13.31 -7.12
C ASN A 207 -6.08 -12.58 -7.53
N PHE A 208 -6.67 -12.99 -8.66
CA PHE A 208 -7.88 -12.38 -9.19
C PHE A 208 -9.06 -12.43 -8.22
N ASP A 209 -9.24 -13.53 -7.48
CA ASP A 209 -10.35 -13.69 -6.53
C ASP A 209 -10.36 -12.62 -5.44
N GLN A 210 -9.18 -12.13 -5.04
CA GLN A 210 -9.06 -11.08 -4.03
C GLN A 210 -9.56 -9.73 -4.54
N VAL A 211 -9.16 -9.34 -5.75
CA VAL A 211 -9.58 -8.06 -6.35
C VAL A 211 -11.02 -8.14 -6.84
N GLU A 212 -11.47 -9.28 -7.32
CA GLU A 212 -12.86 -9.54 -7.68
C GLU A 212 -13.79 -9.46 -6.44
N THR A 213 -13.32 -9.98 -5.29
CA THR A 213 -14.05 -9.86 -4.02
C THR A 213 -14.25 -8.40 -3.63
N LEU A 214 -13.23 -7.56 -3.77
CA LEU A 214 -13.37 -6.11 -3.54
C LEU A 214 -14.41 -5.53 -4.51
N ASN A 215 -14.29 -5.81 -5.80
CA ASN A 215 -15.15 -5.24 -6.84
C ASN A 215 -16.62 -5.68 -6.72
N LYS A 216 -16.87 -6.91 -6.29
CA LYS A 216 -18.24 -7.42 -6.10
C LYS A 216 -18.92 -6.88 -4.84
N ASN A 217 -18.16 -6.52 -3.80
CA ASN A 217 -18.71 -6.15 -2.50
C ASN A 217 -18.63 -4.64 -2.20
N ILE A 218 -17.91 -3.85 -2.98
CA ILE A 218 -17.92 -2.38 -2.88
C ILE A 218 -18.82 -1.85 -4.01
N GLU A 219 -19.95 -1.27 -3.62
CA GLU A 219 -21.05 -0.87 -4.52
C GLU A 219 -20.57 0.05 -5.67
N ASN A 220 -19.80 1.08 -5.35
CA ASN A 220 -19.32 2.07 -6.32
C ASN A 220 -17.87 1.79 -6.73
N SER A 221 -17.56 0.57 -7.13
CA SER A 221 -16.20 0.20 -7.49
C SER A 221 -16.03 -0.10 -8.98
N LYS A 222 -14.82 0.17 -9.48
CA LYS A 222 -14.36 -0.19 -10.81
C LYS A 222 -13.04 -0.94 -10.69
N LEU A 223 -12.92 -2.10 -11.36
CA LEU A 223 -11.69 -2.87 -11.44
C LEU A 223 -10.97 -2.59 -12.76
N GLU A 224 -9.71 -2.17 -12.67
CA GLU A 224 -8.80 -1.99 -13.79
C GLU A 224 -7.65 -2.99 -13.72
N ILE A 225 -7.49 -3.77 -14.79
CA ILE A 225 -6.49 -4.82 -14.90
C ILE A 225 -5.35 -4.36 -15.81
N PHE A 226 -4.13 -4.44 -15.30
CA PHE A 226 -2.93 -4.20 -16.08
C PHE A 226 -2.37 -5.53 -16.57
N GLU A 227 -2.46 -5.72 -17.88
CA GLU A 227 -1.90 -6.91 -18.52
C GLU A 227 -0.36 -6.90 -18.48
N ASN A 228 0.22 -8.07 -18.24
CA ASN A 228 1.66 -8.26 -18.17
C ASN A 228 2.38 -7.43 -17.09
N CYS A 229 1.67 -7.08 -16.02
CA CYS A 229 2.22 -6.42 -14.84
C CYS A 229 2.09 -7.31 -13.62
N SER A 230 3.06 -7.20 -12.72
CA SER A 230 3.08 -7.90 -11.45
C SER A 230 2.52 -7.00 -10.32
N HIS A 231 3.04 -7.13 -9.11
CA HIS A 231 2.56 -6.45 -7.92
C HIS A 231 2.80 -4.93 -7.92
N ASN A 232 3.90 -4.48 -8.53
CA ASN A 232 4.32 -3.08 -8.56
C ASN A 232 3.95 -2.37 -9.87
N VAL A 233 2.70 -2.48 -10.32
CA VAL A 233 2.18 -1.84 -11.55
C VAL A 233 2.59 -0.37 -11.67
N HIS A 234 2.56 0.39 -10.57
CA HIS A 234 2.93 1.80 -10.51
C HIS A 234 4.41 2.10 -10.84
N LEU A 235 5.25 1.07 -10.83
CA LEU A 235 6.66 1.12 -11.20
C LEU A 235 6.95 0.43 -12.55
N GLU A 236 6.14 -0.55 -12.93
CA GLU A 236 6.27 -1.27 -14.21
C GLU A 236 5.63 -0.49 -15.37
N GLU A 237 4.46 0.15 -15.14
CA GLU A 237 3.68 0.91 -16.14
C GLU A 237 3.36 2.32 -15.62
N VAL A 238 4.40 3.07 -15.29
CA VAL A 238 4.34 4.39 -14.60
C VAL A 238 3.37 5.36 -15.26
N GLU A 239 3.48 5.57 -16.57
CA GLU A 239 2.68 6.56 -17.30
C GLU A 239 1.20 6.17 -17.32
N LYS A 240 0.89 4.93 -17.71
CA LYS A 240 -0.46 4.40 -17.78
C LYS A 240 -1.14 4.41 -16.40
N PHE A 241 -0.40 4.02 -15.35
CA PHE A 241 -0.88 4.07 -13.99
C PHE A 241 -1.22 5.50 -13.54
N ASN A 242 -0.33 6.44 -13.81
CA ASN A 242 -0.52 7.83 -13.42
C ASN A 242 -1.70 8.48 -14.13
N ILE A 243 -1.88 8.22 -15.43
CA ILE A 243 -3.03 8.71 -16.21
C ILE A 243 -4.33 8.16 -15.63
N LEU A 244 -4.43 6.84 -15.42
CA LEU A 244 -5.61 6.19 -14.85
C LEU A 244 -6.00 6.80 -13.49
N VAL A 245 -5.04 6.94 -12.59
CA VAL A 245 -5.29 7.51 -11.26
C VAL A 245 -5.71 8.98 -11.36
N LYS A 246 -5.06 9.77 -12.23
CA LYS A 246 -5.43 11.17 -12.46
C LYS A 246 -6.88 11.30 -12.92
N ASP A 247 -7.26 10.52 -13.94
CA ASP A 247 -8.62 10.57 -14.50
C ASP A 247 -9.68 10.12 -13.48
N PHE A 248 -9.31 9.23 -12.58
CA PHE A 248 -10.20 8.80 -11.52
C PHE A 248 -10.38 9.86 -10.43
N ILE A 249 -9.32 10.56 -10.00
CA ILE A 249 -9.40 11.51 -8.88
C ILE A 249 -9.96 12.89 -9.28
N HIS A 250 -10.01 13.20 -10.55
CA HIS A 250 -10.64 14.41 -11.11
C HIS A 250 -12.04 14.13 -11.62
#